data_1e3a85b5cb376cd34430c303c83f43e5
#
_entry.id   1e3a85b5cb376cd34430c303c83f43e5
#
_cell.length_a   1.000
_cell.length_b   1.000
_cell.length_c   1.000
_cell.angle_alpha   90.00
_cell.angle_beta   90.00
_cell.angle_gamma   90.00
#
_symmetry.space_group_name_H-M   'P 1'
#
loop_
_entity.id
_entity.type
_entity.pdbx_description
1 polymer ?
#
loop_
_entity_poly.entity_id
_entity_poly.type
_entity_poly.pdbx_seq_one_letter_code
_entity_poly.pdbx_strand_id
1 'polypeptide(L)'
;MNDTPYYDARVRAAEKDPAFESRQSAGAVIGIGSTRLYQIERGIRLPHEDEVIVMAKEYNAPELIEYYCKHVCAISAYCHKDK
;
A
#
# COMPACT_ATOMS: atom_id res chain seq x y z
N MET A 1 -13.26 0.78 -11.17
CA MET A 1 -12.70 1.04 -10.60
C MET A 1 -11.38 1.01 -10.52
N ASN A 2 -10.77 1.70 -10.11
CA ASN A 2 -9.42 1.87 -10.20
C ASN A 2 -8.70 1.82 -8.89
N ASP A 3 -9.39 1.39 -7.89
CA ASP A 3 -8.77 1.31 -6.58
C ASP A 3 -7.83 0.13 -6.53
N THR A 4 -6.70 0.32 -5.89
CA THR A 4 -5.71 -0.72 -5.76
C THR A 4 -6.01 -1.58 -4.54
N PRO A 5 -5.32 -2.70 -4.38
CA PRO A 5 -5.46 -3.50 -3.16
C PRO A 5 -5.10 -2.76 -1.89
N TYR A 6 -4.31 -1.68 -2.00
CA TYR A 6 -3.98 -0.87 -0.83
C TYR A 6 -5.24 -0.22 -0.25
N TYR A 7 -6.11 0.26 -1.13
CA TYR A 7 -7.38 0.84 -0.69
C TYR A 7 -8.25 -0.23 -0.05
N ASP A 8 -8.41 -1.36 -0.73
CA ASP A 8 -9.26 -2.43 -0.23
C ASP A 8 -8.78 -2.94 1.13
N ALA A 9 -7.48 -3.04 1.30
CA ALA A 9 -6.92 -3.51 2.56
C ALA A 9 -7.21 -2.54 3.69
N ARG A 10 -7.10 -1.23 3.41
CA ARG A 10 -7.38 -0.24 4.44
C ARG A 10 -8.85 -0.28 4.83
N VAL A 11 -9.73 -0.40 3.85
CA VAL A 11 -11.16 -0.45 4.14
C VAL A 11 -11.51 -1.67 4.98
N ARG A 12 -10.92 -2.81 4.67
CA ARG A 12 -11.15 -4.02 5.46
C ARG A 12 -10.60 -3.86 6.88
N ALA A 13 -9.45 -3.22 7.00
CA ALA A 13 -8.87 -3.00 8.32
C ALA A 13 -9.71 -2.05 9.14
N ALA A 14 -10.38 -1.11 8.47
CA ALA A 14 -11.24 -0.14 9.15
C ALA A 14 -12.43 -0.82 9.83
N GLU A 15 -12.82 -1.97 9.37
CA GLU A 15 -13.91 -2.70 9.98
C GLU A 15 -13.55 -3.16 11.39
N LYS A 16 -12.26 -3.35 11.64
CA LYS A 16 -11.82 -3.81 12.95
C LYS A 16 -11.17 -2.70 13.75
N ASP A 17 -10.63 -1.69 13.08
CA ASP A 17 -9.90 -0.63 13.77
C ASP A 17 -10.27 0.70 13.16
N PRO A 18 -10.98 1.56 13.88
CA PRO A 18 -11.42 2.84 13.33
C PRO A 18 -10.26 3.77 12.95
N ALA A 19 -9.05 3.49 13.38
CA ALA A 19 -7.91 4.30 12.98
C ALA A 19 -7.70 4.26 11.46
N PHE A 20 -8.21 3.23 10.79
CA PHE A 20 -8.02 3.10 9.35
C PHE A 20 -9.19 3.62 8.53
N GLU A 21 -10.18 4.21 9.18
CA GLU A 21 -11.34 4.74 8.46
C GLU A 21 -11.01 5.96 7.63
N SER A 22 -10.07 6.77 8.07
CA SER A 22 -9.67 7.94 7.29
C SER A 22 -8.22 7.79 6.90
N ARG A 23 -7.86 8.42 5.79
CA ARG A 23 -6.47 8.37 5.35
C ARG A 23 -5.57 9.14 6.28
N GLN A 24 -6.11 10.16 6.94
CA GLN A 24 -5.32 10.94 7.86
C GLN A 24 -4.86 10.12 9.05
N SER A 25 -5.78 9.40 9.70
CA SER A 25 -5.40 8.61 10.84
C SER A 25 -4.65 7.34 10.42
N ALA A 26 -5.04 6.73 9.31
CA ALA A 26 -4.31 5.57 8.80
C ALA A 26 -2.88 5.95 8.44
N GLY A 27 -2.72 7.11 7.81
CA GLY A 27 -1.40 7.59 7.46
C GLY A 27 -0.54 7.84 8.67
N ALA A 28 -1.13 8.31 9.75
CA ALA A 28 -0.39 8.52 10.98
C ALA A 28 0.13 7.21 11.55
N VAL A 29 -0.68 6.15 11.46
CA VAL A 29 -0.26 4.84 11.93
C VAL A 29 0.87 4.28 11.08
N ILE A 30 0.75 4.45 9.77
CA ILE A 30 1.72 3.89 8.84
C ILE A 30 2.97 4.76 8.71
N GLY A 31 2.82 6.06 8.94
CA GLY A 31 3.93 6.99 8.78
C GLY A 31 3.95 7.62 7.40
N ILE A 32 2.79 7.74 6.76
CA ILE A 32 2.66 8.33 5.43
C ILE A 32 1.65 9.46 5.52
N GLY A 33 1.92 10.56 4.82
CA GLY A 33 0.96 11.65 4.78
C GLY A 33 -0.32 11.23 4.07
N SER A 34 -1.43 11.87 4.41
CA SER A 34 -2.72 11.48 3.86
C SER A 34 -2.78 11.66 2.35
N THR A 35 -2.15 12.73 1.84
CA THR A 35 -2.12 12.97 0.40
C THR A 35 -1.37 11.86 -0.32
N ARG A 36 -0.22 11.48 0.22
CA ARG A 36 0.56 10.42 -0.40
C ARG A 36 -0.18 9.09 -0.33
N LEU A 37 -0.85 8.82 0.79
CA LEU A 37 -1.61 7.59 0.93
C LEU A 37 -2.74 7.54 -0.08
N TYR A 38 -3.42 8.67 -0.29
CA TYR A 38 -4.45 8.77 -1.31
C TYR A 38 -3.88 8.44 -2.69
N GLN A 39 -2.72 9.00 -3.01
CA GLN A 39 -2.10 8.77 -4.32
C GLN A 39 -1.71 7.32 -4.50
N ILE A 40 -1.23 6.68 -3.45
CA ILE A 40 -0.89 5.26 -3.50
C ILE A 40 -2.15 4.43 -3.71
N GLU A 41 -3.23 4.76 -3.00
CA GLU A 41 -4.47 4.00 -3.09
C GLU A 41 -5.12 4.13 -4.46
N ARG A 42 -4.92 5.27 -5.11
CA ARG A 42 -5.51 5.48 -6.41
C ARG A 42 -4.60 5.03 -7.55
N GLY A 43 -3.42 4.54 -7.23
CA GLY A 43 -2.49 4.10 -8.26
C GLY A 43 -1.76 5.20 -8.96
N ILE A 44 -1.83 6.43 -8.45
CA ILE A 44 -1.14 7.56 -9.02
C ILE A 44 0.35 7.49 -8.75
N ARG A 45 0.72 6.99 -7.57
CA ARG A 45 2.11 6.82 -7.20
C ARG A 45 2.33 5.42 -6.65
N LEU A 46 3.52 4.92 -6.86
CA LEU A 46 3.89 3.62 -6.30
C LEU A 46 4.43 3.82 -4.89
N PRO A 47 4.08 2.94 -3.97
CA PRO A 47 4.63 3.03 -2.62
C PRO A 47 6.07 2.55 -2.61
N HIS A 48 6.80 2.94 -1.59
CA HIS A 48 8.14 2.40 -1.36
C HIS A 48 8.02 1.04 -0.70
N GLU A 49 9.06 0.25 -0.82
CA GLU A 49 9.05 -1.11 -0.30
C GLU A 49 8.72 -1.16 1.18
N ASP A 50 9.35 -0.30 1.97
CA ASP A 50 9.12 -0.28 3.40
C ASP A 50 7.70 0.17 3.72
N GLU A 51 7.12 1.03 2.90
CA GLU A 51 5.74 1.45 3.10
C GLU A 51 4.78 0.28 2.91
N VAL A 52 5.05 -0.55 1.91
CA VAL A 52 4.21 -1.72 1.66
C VAL A 52 4.29 -2.70 2.81
N ILE A 53 5.49 -2.89 3.34
CA ILE A 53 5.68 -3.80 4.46
C ILE A 53 4.88 -3.33 5.67
N VAL A 54 4.94 -2.03 5.96
CA VAL A 54 4.19 -1.49 7.09
C VAL A 54 2.69 -1.61 6.86
N MET A 55 2.23 -1.27 5.65
CA MET A 55 0.81 -1.40 5.33
C MET A 55 0.33 -2.83 5.47
N ALA A 56 1.11 -3.78 4.97
CA ALA A 56 0.73 -5.19 5.05
C ALA A 56 0.63 -5.64 6.50
N LYS A 57 1.52 -5.13 7.33
CA LYS A 57 1.53 -5.50 8.72
C LYS A 57 0.37 -4.85 9.48
N GLU A 58 0.18 -3.55 9.30
CA GLU A 58 -0.85 -2.83 10.05
C GLU A 58 -2.25 -3.20 9.59
N TYR A 59 -2.43 -3.43 8.30
CA TYR A 59 -3.73 -3.82 7.78
C TYR A 59 -3.96 -5.33 7.90
N ASN A 60 -2.95 -6.09 8.31
CA ASN A 60 -3.00 -7.54 8.33
C ASN A 60 -3.36 -8.06 6.94
N ALA A 61 -2.63 -7.56 5.96
CA ALA A 61 -2.90 -7.86 4.55
C ALA A 61 -1.60 -8.25 3.84
N PRO A 62 -1.10 -9.47 4.06
CA PRO A 62 0.16 -9.89 3.42
C PRO A 62 0.07 -9.93 1.90
N GLU A 63 -1.13 -9.98 1.35
CA GLU A 63 -1.28 -9.96 -0.09
C GLU A 63 -0.77 -8.66 -0.72
N LEU A 64 -0.60 -7.61 0.07
CA LEU A 64 -0.06 -6.36 -0.44
C LEU A 64 1.39 -6.52 -0.88
N ILE A 65 2.14 -7.33 -0.15
CA ILE A 65 3.53 -7.59 -0.51
C ILE A 65 3.58 -8.33 -1.83
N GLU A 66 2.69 -9.29 -2.01
CA GLU A 66 2.63 -10.06 -3.22
C GLU A 66 2.25 -9.17 -4.41
N TYR A 67 1.28 -8.30 -4.20
CA TYR A 67 0.85 -7.38 -5.24
C TYR A 67 1.99 -6.44 -5.62
N TYR A 68 2.72 -5.94 -4.63
CA TYR A 68 3.85 -5.06 -4.88
C TYR A 68 4.91 -5.78 -5.70
N CYS A 69 5.21 -7.01 -5.35
CA CYS A 69 6.18 -7.78 -6.10
C CYS A 69 5.76 -8.01 -7.54
N LYS A 70 4.48 -8.24 -7.77
CA LYS A 70 4.01 -8.45 -9.12
C LYS A 70 4.12 -7.20 -9.98
N HIS A 71 3.85 -6.04 -9.40
CA HIS A 71 3.77 -4.82 -10.18
C HIS A 71 5.02 -3.98 -10.15
N VAL A 72 5.81 -4.09 -9.10
CA VAL A 72 7.02 -3.29 -8.98
C VAL A 72 8.25 -4.15 -9.18
N CYS A 73 8.29 -5.31 -8.53
CA CYS A 73 9.45 -6.19 -8.67
C CYS A 73 9.61 -6.70 -10.09
N ALA A 74 8.50 -6.84 -10.81
CA ALA A 74 8.58 -7.26 -12.20
C ALA A 74 9.35 -6.24 -13.03
N ILE A 75 9.08 -4.95 -12.79
CA ILE A 75 9.80 -3.90 -13.48
C ILE A 75 11.25 -3.87 -13.03
N SER A 76 11.45 -4.01 -11.75
CA SER A 76 12.78 -4.00 -11.20
C SER A 76 13.61 -5.16 -11.72
N ALA A 77 13.01 -6.34 -11.76
CA ALA A 77 13.71 -7.52 -12.27
C ALA A 77 14.05 -7.33 -13.74
N TYR A 78 13.16 -6.70 -14.49
CA TYR A 78 13.40 -6.45 -15.88
C TYR A 78 14.59 -5.50 -16.07
N CYS A 79 14.67 -4.49 -15.24
CA CYS A 79 15.77 -3.55 -15.29
C CYS A 79 17.07 -4.19 -14.84
N HIS A 80 16.98 -5.16 -13.95
CA HIS A 80 18.19 -5.76 -13.40
C HIS A 80 18.66 -6.98 -14.18
N LYS A 81 17.92 -7.41 -15.16
CA LYS A 81 18.31 -8.63 -15.84
C LYS A 81 19.58 -8.45 -16.65
N ASP A 82 19.98 -7.23 -16.85
CA ASP A 82 21.21 -6.99 -17.58
C ASP A 82 22.43 -7.18 -16.74
N LYS A 83 22.26 -7.35 -15.46
CA LYS A 83 23.42 -7.54 -14.62
C LYS A 83 23.98 -8.95 -14.71
#